data_dcfb379056539635c4d0bd67a3c43777
#
_entry.id   dcfb379056539635c4d0bd67a3c43777
#
_cell.length_a   1.000
_cell.length_b   1.000
_cell.length_c   1.000
_cell.angle_alpha   90.00
_cell.angle_beta   90.00
_cell.angle_gamma   90.00
#
_symmetry.space_group_name_H-M   'P 1'
#
loop_
_entity.id
_entity.type
_entity.pdbx_description
1 polymer ?
#
loop_
_entity_poly.entity_id
_entity_poly.type
_entity_poly.pdbx_seq_one_letter_code
_entity_poly.pdbx_strand_id
1 'polypeptide(L)'
;LRGDSLAFKGLTDFGEDVINRCNELGIMIDISHSGEQTFYDIIETTTKPIIASHSSVYNICPHFRNLKDEQLLAMKENGGVVFVNFYPGYIDSLYEEKAKVVKESFKLKSDSLAKLYDPNSDYYWYKESEMLVPHLQNVVPDLGDVVDHIEYIIDLIGVDHVGIGADWDGVGILPRGIDKISKLPDLTKALLKRGYSERDVKKILGGNFKRVFKEVTS
;
A
#
# COMPACT_ATOMS: atom_id res chain seq x y z
N LEU A 1 -7.98 8.48 6.53
CA LEU A 1 -8.93 9.33 7.28
C LEU A 1 -10.21 8.54 7.49
N ARG A 2 -10.61 8.33 8.73
CA ARG A 2 -11.85 7.62 9.06
C ARG A 2 -13.04 8.54 8.78
N GLY A 3 -13.92 8.12 7.87
CA GLY A 3 -14.83 8.90 7.09
C GLY A 3 -16.00 9.63 7.73
N ASP A 4 -16.32 9.48 9.02
CA ASP A 4 -17.62 9.93 9.54
C ASP A 4 -17.61 11.33 10.16
N SER A 5 -16.46 11.98 10.23
CA SER A 5 -16.31 13.32 10.84
C SER A 5 -15.67 14.39 9.93
N LEU A 6 -15.60 14.14 8.62
CA LEU A 6 -15.00 15.08 7.69
C LEU A 6 -15.96 16.23 7.40
N ALA A 7 -15.50 17.47 7.58
CA ALA A 7 -16.25 18.68 7.23
C ALA A 7 -16.55 18.78 5.72
N PHE A 8 -15.72 18.12 4.89
CA PHE A 8 -15.84 18.07 3.42
C PHE A 8 -15.69 16.64 2.92
N LYS A 9 -16.51 16.28 1.94
CA LYS A 9 -16.34 15.07 1.14
C LYS A 9 -15.60 15.45 -0.14
N GLY A 10 -14.38 14.92 -0.35
CA GLY A 10 -13.59 15.23 -1.52
C GLY A 10 -12.66 16.44 -1.37
N LEU A 11 -12.25 17.02 -2.50
CA LEU A 11 -11.45 18.26 -2.54
C LEU A 11 -12.31 19.48 -2.22
N THR A 12 -11.66 20.52 -1.69
CA THR A 12 -12.18 21.89 -1.67
C THR A 12 -11.62 22.65 -2.88
N ASP A 13 -12.16 23.83 -3.18
CA ASP A 13 -11.61 24.72 -4.24
C ASP A 13 -10.10 24.94 -4.06
N PHE A 14 -9.64 25.13 -2.82
CA PHE A 14 -8.21 25.20 -2.50
C PHE A 14 -7.48 23.89 -2.77
N GLY A 15 -8.11 22.74 -2.55
CA GLY A 15 -7.55 21.42 -2.88
C GLY A 15 -7.34 21.27 -4.39
N GLU A 16 -8.27 21.71 -5.22
CA GLU A 16 -8.14 21.74 -6.68
C GLU A 16 -7.01 22.68 -7.13
N ASP A 17 -6.90 23.85 -6.52
CA ASP A 17 -5.78 24.79 -6.78
C ASP A 17 -4.43 24.13 -6.45
N VAL A 18 -4.35 23.35 -5.36
CA VAL A 18 -3.13 22.59 -5.00
C VAL A 18 -2.81 21.54 -6.07
N ILE A 19 -3.79 20.76 -6.55
CA ILE A 19 -3.59 19.79 -7.62
C ILE A 19 -3.08 20.46 -8.90
N ASN A 20 -3.73 21.53 -9.32
CA ASN A 20 -3.30 22.30 -10.49
C ASN A 20 -1.87 22.81 -10.32
N ARG A 21 -1.54 23.33 -9.14
CA ARG A 21 -0.19 23.83 -8.86
C ARG A 21 0.86 22.73 -8.85
N CYS A 22 0.53 21.53 -8.36
CA CYS A 22 1.41 20.38 -8.46
C CYS A 22 1.69 20.00 -9.92
N ASN A 23 0.67 19.99 -10.78
CA ASN A 23 0.84 19.74 -12.21
C ASN A 23 1.77 20.75 -12.87
N GLU A 24 1.60 22.05 -12.58
CA GLU A 24 2.45 23.13 -13.12
C GLU A 24 3.92 23.00 -12.68
N LEU A 25 4.16 22.59 -11.44
CA LEU A 25 5.50 22.46 -10.85
C LEU A 25 6.16 21.12 -11.13
N GLY A 26 5.48 20.17 -11.80
CA GLY A 26 5.99 18.82 -12.01
C GLY A 26 6.12 18.01 -10.73
N ILE A 27 5.20 18.21 -9.76
CA ILE A 27 5.14 17.45 -8.52
C ILE A 27 4.17 16.30 -8.68
N MET A 28 4.61 15.06 -8.43
CA MET A 28 3.75 13.88 -8.49
C MET A 28 2.70 13.92 -7.37
N ILE A 29 1.46 13.62 -7.75
CA ILE A 29 0.33 13.52 -6.83
C ILE A 29 0.21 12.06 -6.39
N ASP A 30 0.21 11.84 -5.07
CA ASP A 30 0.03 10.54 -4.45
C ASP A 30 -1.33 10.46 -3.75
N ILE A 31 -2.14 9.46 -4.15
CA ILE A 31 -3.48 9.24 -3.58
C ILE A 31 -3.50 8.24 -2.43
N SER A 32 -2.39 7.64 -2.07
CA SER A 32 -2.32 6.80 -0.89
C SER A 32 -2.73 7.61 0.35
N HIS A 33 -3.64 7.09 1.18
CA HIS A 33 -4.31 7.76 2.30
C HIS A 33 -5.40 8.79 1.93
N SER A 34 -5.70 9.05 0.66
CA SER A 34 -6.85 9.87 0.31
C SER A 34 -8.18 9.13 0.50
N GLY A 35 -9.25 9.86 0.74
CA GLY A 35 -10.62 9.31 0.72
C GLY A 35 -11.06 8.98 -0.71
N GLU A 36 -12.10 8.13 -0.83
CA GLU A 36 -12.60 7.70 -2.14
C GLU A 36 -13.08 8.88 -3.00
N GLN A 37 -13.84 9.81 -2.42
CA GLN A 37 -14.29 10.98 -3.18
C GLN A 37 -13.11 11.87 -3.59
N THR A 38 -12.16 12.09 -2.68
CA THR A 38 -10.93 12.86 -2.98
C THR A 38 -10.14 12.23 -4.14
N PHE A 39 -10.11 10.89 -4.23
CA PHE A 39 -9.49 10.20 -5.35
C PHE A 39 -10.14 10.60 -6.68
N TYR A 40 -11.49 10.55 -6.77
CA TYR A 40 -12.18 10.89 -8.01
C TYR A 40 -12.04 12.37 -8.36
N ASP A 41 -12.12 13.27 -7.37
CA ASP A 41 -11.91 14.70 -7.60
C ASP A 41 -10.49 14.99 -8.11
N ILE A 42 -9.47 14.28 -7.60
CA ILE A 42 -8.09 14.36 -8.11
C ILE A 42 -8.00 13.87 -9.56
N ILE A 43 -8.63 12.74 -9.89
CA ILE A 43 -8.65 12.21 -11.26
C ILE A 43 -9.31 13.20 -12.23
N GLU A 44 -10.37 13.88 -11.82
CA GLU A 44 -11.07 14.87 -12.66
C GLU A 44 -10.25 16.17 -12.82
N THR A 45 -9.48 16.55 -11.80
CA THR A 45 -8.74 17.82 -11.78
C THR A 45 -7.34 17.72 -12.42
N THR A 46 -6.67 16.56 -12.24
CA THR A 46 -5.27 16.43 -12.68
C THR A 46 -5.13 16.30 -14.19
N THR A 47 -4.09 16.90 -14.73
CA THR A 47 -3.68 16.76 -16.16
C THR A 47 -2.46 15.84 -16.33
N LYS A 48 -1.93 15.30 -15.24
CA LYS A 48 -0.74 14.43 -15.21
C LYS A 48 -1.08 13.09 -14.59
N PRO A 49 -0.33 12.02 -14.91
CA PRO A 49 -0.51 10.74 -14.24
C PRO A 49 -0.22 10.86 -12.75
N ILE A 50 -1.02 10.16 -11.95
CA ILE A 50 -0.88 10.10 -10.49
C ILE A 50 -0.34 8.75 -10.02
N ILE A 51 0.02 8.65 -8.75
CA ILE A 51 0.45 7.39 -8.13
C ILE A 51 -0.42 7.05 -6.92
N ALA A 52 -0.56 5.76 -6.65
CA ALA A 52 -0.90 5.23 -5.35
C ALA A 52 0.36 4.56 -4.80
N SER A 53 1.16 5.29 -4.01
CA SER A 53 2.51 4.87 -3.63
C SER A 53 2.54 3.60 -2.77
N HIS A 54 1.44 3.28 -2.06
CA HIS A 54 1.31 2.09 -1.23
C HIS A 54 -0.17 1.73 -0.98
N SER A 55 -0.80 1.08 -1.95
CA SER A 55 -2.19 0.60 -1.89
C SER A 55 -2.31 -0.76 -2.57
N SER A 56 -3.21 -1.61 -2.08
CA SER A 56 -3.41 -2.96 -2.61
C SER A 56 -4.82 -3.10 -3.23
N VAL A 57 -5.31 -4.31 -3.44
CA VAL A 57 -6.55 -4.61 -4.15
C VAL A 57 -7.70 -4.87 -3.17
N TYR A 58 -8.78 -4.10 -3.26
CA TYR A 58 -9.96 -4.24 -2.41
C TYR A 58 -10.67 -5.59 -2.59
N ASN A 59 -10.79 -6.09 -3.79
CA ASN A 59 -11.49 -7.35 -4.08
C ASN A 59 -10.77 -8.58 -3.54
N ILE A 60 -9.45 -8.51 -3.28
CA ILE A 60 -8.71 -9.57 -2.58
C ILE A 60 -8.81 -9.36 -1.07
N CYS A 61 -8.56 -8.15 -0.60
CA CYS A 61 -8.63 -7.80 0.81
C CYS A 61 -9.49 -6.54 0.99
N PRO A 62 -10.76 -6.67 1.39
CA PRO A 62 -11.69 -5.56 1.57
C PRO A 62 -11.27 -4.67 2.74
N HIS A 63 -10.39 -3.73 2.44
CA HIS A 63 -9.89 -2.73 3.38
C HIS A 63 -9.96 -1.34 2.75
N PHE A 64 -10.34 -0.32 3.51
CA PHE A 64 -10.53 1.06 3.00
C PHE A 64 -9.26 1.72 2.43
N ARG A 65 -8.08 1.16 2.70
CA ARG A 65 -6.80 1.59 2.13
C ARG A 65 -6.52 0.99 0.75
N ASN A 66 -7.26 -0.06 0.37
CA ASN A 66 -7.13 -0.76 -0.90
C ASN A 66 -8.04 -0.17 -1.96
N LEU A 67 -7.63 -0.23 -3.21
CA LEU A 67 -8.36 0.32 -4.35
C LEU A 67 -9.38 -0.68 -4.89
N LYS A 68 -10.58 -0.17 -5.18
CA LYS A 68 -11.65 -0.90 -5.88
C LYS A 68 -11.34 -0.99 -7.37
N ASP A 69 -12.03 -1.87 -8.09
CA ASP A 69 -11.83 -2.07 -9.53
C ASP A 69 -12.07 -0.80 -10.33
N GLU A 70 -13.10 -0.02 -9.97
CA GLU A 70 -13.39 1.26 -10.63
C GLU A 70 -12.26 2.28 -10.45
N GLN A 71 -11.62 2.28 -9.28
CA GLN A 71 -10.45 3.14 -9.03
C GLN A 71 -9.22 2.65 -9.79
N LEU A 72 -9.01 1.32 -9.88
CA LEU A 72 -7.93 0.74 -10.69
C LEU A 72 -8.11 1.08 -12.17
N LEU A 73 -9.32 0.99 -12.70
CA LEU A 73 -9.63 1.37 -14.09
C LEU A 73 -9.39 2.87 -14.32
N ALA A 74 -9.79 3.73 -13.39
CA ALA A 74 -9.51 5.17 -13.47
C ALA A 74 -8.01 5.48 -13.42
N MET A 75 -7.23 4.73 -12.62
CA MET A 75 -5.76 4.82 -12.62
C MET A 75 -5.15 4.47 -13.98
N LYS A 76 -5.69 3.43 -14.64
CA LYS A 76 -5.26 3.06 -16.00
C LYS A 76 -5.53 4.17 -17.00
N GLU A 77 -6.74 4.73 -17.03
CA GLU A 77 -7.14 5.80 -17.93
C GLU A 77 -6.31 7.07 -17.73
N ASN A 78 -5.97 7.39 -16.47
CA ASN A 78 -5.09 8.50 -16.12
C ASN A 78 -3.61 8.25 -16.52
N GLY A 79 -3.21 7.01 -16.82
CA GLY A 79 -1.81 6.64 -17.04
C GLY A 79 -1.00 6.41 -15.76
N GLY A 80 -1.66 6.41 -14.61
CA GLY A 80 -1.06 6.27 -13.29
C GLY A 80 -0.50 4.88 -12.97
N VAL A 81 0.06 4.74 -11.76
CA VAL A 81 0.63 3.47 -11.27
C VAL A 81 0.22 3.21 -9.83
N VAL A 82 -0.19 1.98 -9.55
CA VAL A 82 -0.52 1.47 -8.21
C VAL A 82 0.65 0.65 -7.69
N PHE A 83 1.18 1.01 -6.53
CA PHE A 83 2.28 0.29 -5.89
C PHE A 83 1.73 -0.54 -4.74
N VAL A 84 1.87 -1.86 -4.85
CA VAL A 84 1.30 -2.82 -3.89
C VAL A 84 1.98 -2.66 -2.53
N ASN A 85 1.17 -2.37 -1.50
CA ASN A 85 1.60 -2.27 -0.11
C ASN A 85 1.85 -3.67 0.48
N PHE A 86 2.77 -3.78 1.45
CA PHE A 86 3.10 -5.06 2.09
C PHE A 86 2.54 -5.20 3.52
N TYR A 87 1.74 -4.26 4.01
CA TYR A 87 1.10 -4.46 5.31
C TYR A 87 0.17 -5.68 5.28
N PRO A 88 0.36 -6.67 6.18
CA PRO A 88 -0.42 -7.90 6.17
C PRO A 88 -1.94 -7.72 6.15
N GLY A 89 -2.46 -6.69 6.84
CA GLY A 89 -3.89 -6.38 6.88
C GLY A 89 -4.44 -5.76 5.59
N TYR A 90 -3.58 -5.41 4.61
CA TYR A 90 -4.01 -4.98 3.27
C TYR A 90 -3.82 -6.09 2.23
N ILE A 91 -3.17 -7.20 2.61
CA ILE A 91 -2.89 -8.35 1.75
C ILE A 91 -3.82 -9.52 2.08
N ASP A 92 -3.99 -9.87 3.35
CA ASP A 92 -4.85 -10.97 3.81
C ASP A 92 -6.01 -10.44 4.64
N SER A 93 -7.24 -10.60 4.16
CA SER A 93 -8.47 -10.18 4.84
C SER A 93 -8.69 -10.86 6.19
N LEU A 94 -8.06 -11.99 6.44
CA LEU A 94 -8.13 -12.74 7.70
C LEU A 94 -7.00 -12.39 8.68
N TYR A 95 -6.02 -11.59 8.26
CA TYR A 95 -4.86 -11.29 9.09
C TYR A 95 -5.23 -10.62 10.41
N GLU A 96 -6.10 -9.61 10.41
CA GLU A 96 -6.45 -8.88 11.63
C GLU A 96 -7.14 -9.80 12.66
N GLU A 97 -7.99 -10.72 12.20
CA GLU A 97 -8.62 -11.72 13.08
C GLU A 97 -7.59 -12.68 13.68
N LYS A 98 -6.69 -13.22 12.87
CA LYS A 98 -5.60 -14.09 13.30
C LYS A 98 -4.65 -13.36 14.26
N ALA A 99 -4.27 -12.14 13.93
CA ALA A 99 -3.40 -11.30 14.76
C ALA A 99 -4.04 -10.95 16.09
N LYS A 100 -5.36 -10.71 16.13
CA LYS A 100 -6.12 -10.47 17.35
C LYS A 100 -5.98 -11.63 18.33
N VAL A 101 -6.13 -12.87 17.87
CA VAL A 101 -5.96 -14.07 18.72
C VAL A 101 -4.56 -14.11 19.35
N VAL A 102 -3.52 -13.81 18.54
CA VAL A 102 -2.15 -13.75 19.06
C VAL A 102 -2.01 -12.63 20.09
N LYS A 103 -2.46 -11.41 19.79
CA LYS A 103 -2.39 -10.26 20.72
C LYS A 103 -3.13 -10.54 22.03
N GLU A 104 -4.29 -11.17 21.99
CA GLU A 104 -5.07 -11.55 23.17
C GLU A 104 -4.32 -12.54 24.06
N SER A 105 -3.58 -13.50 23.49
CA SER A 105 -2.76 -14.45 24.25
C SER A 105 -1.59 -13.79 25.00
N PHE A 106 -1.18 -12.60 24.59
CA PHE A 106 -0.12 -11.80 25.22
C PHE A 106 -0.65 -10.62 26.04
N LYS A 107 -1.97 -10.47 26.19
CA LYS A 107 -2.60 -9.30 26.84
C LYS A 107 -2.01 -8.99 28.23
N LEU A 108 -1.84 -9.99 29.09
CA LEU A 108 -1.27 -9.78 30.43
C LEU A 108 0.17 -9.23 30.40
N LYS A 109 0.96 -9.61 29.40
CA LYS A 109 2.31 -9.10 29.22
C LYS A 109 2.29 -7.66 28.68
N SER A 110 1.42 -7.35 27.71
CA SER A 110 1.21 -5.99 27.22
C SER A 110 0.71 -5.07 28.34
N ASP A 111 -0.24 -5.52 29.17
CA ASP A 111 -0.73 -4.77 30.33
C ASP A 111 0.39 -4.53 31.36
N SER A 112 1.32 -5.45 31.50
CA SER A 112 2.50 -5.27 32.36
C SER A 112 3.50 -4.26 31.79
N LEU A 113 3.72 -4.28 30.48
CA LEU A 113 4.54 -3.27 29.79
C LEU A 113 3.93 -1.86 29.91
N ALA A 114 2.61 -1.74 29.77
CA ALA A 114 1.89 -0.48 29.90
C ALA A 114 1.96 0.14 31.33
N LYS A 115 2.28 -0.65 32.35
CA LYS A 115 2.58 -0.13 33.70
C LYS A 115 3.98 0.39 33.87
N LEU A 116 4.92 -0.03 33.00
CA LEU A 116 6.33 0.33 33.07
C LEU A 116 6.67 1.48 32.11
N TYR A 117 5.95 1.57 31.01
CA TYR A 117 6.21 2.53 29.92
C TYR A 117 4.90 3.18 29.48
N ASP A 118 4.96 4.46 29.09
CA ASP A 118 3.80 5.14 28.49
C ASP A 118 3.39 4.43 27.20
N PRO A 119 2.12 3.92 27.11
CA PRO A 119 1.61 3.23 25.94
C PRO A 119 1.64 4.06 24.64
N ASN A 120 1.75 5.39 24.73
CA ASN A 120 1.86 6.28 23.58
C ASN A 120 3.32 6.57 23.18
N SER A 121 4.31 5.99 23.88
CA SER A 121 5.73 6.21 23.57
C SER A 121 6.22 5.23 22.51
N ASP A 122 7.15 5.68 21.67
CA ASP A 122 7.86 4.84 20.69
C ASP A 122 8.56 3.67 21.37
N TYR A 123 9.04 3.87 22.60
CA TYR A 123 9.72 2.83 23.36
C TYR A 123 8.79 1.72 23.83
N TYR A 124 7.53 2.04 24.23
CA TYR A 124 6.50 1.03 24.51
C TYR A 124 6.21 0.23 23.25
N TRP A 125 5.94 0.92 22.14
CA TRP A 125 5.67 0.28 20.85
C TRP A 125 6.82 -0.64 20.42
N TYR A 126 8.07 -0.21 20.59
CA TYR A 126 9.23 -1.04 20.29
C TYR A 126 9.25 -2.32 21.15
N LYS A 127 9.05 -2.19 22.47
CA LYS A 127 9.05 -3.35 23.40
C LYS A 127 7.90 -4.30 23.16
N GLU A 128 6.70 -3.79 22.87
CA GLU A 128 5.55 -4.60 22.50
C GLU A 128 5.77 -5.33 21.17
N SER A 129 6.33 -4.66 20.16
CA SER A 129 6.68 -5.25 18.88
C SER A 129 7.74 -6.36 19.05
N GLU A 130 8.80 -6.13 19.83
CA GLU A 130 9.82 -7.14 20.14
C GLU A 130 9.21 -8.43 20.74
N MET A 131 8.18 -8.27 21.54
CA MET A 131 7.45 -9.39 22.13
C MET A 131 6.48 -10.08 21.15
N LEU A 132 5.73 -9.31 20.34
CA LEU A 132 4.63 -9.84 19.54
C LEU A 132 5.07 -10.33 18.16
N VAL A 133 6.03 -9.65 17.51
CA VAL A 133 6.43 -9.93 16.12
C VAL A 133 6.83 -11.38 15.90
N PRO A 134 7.63 -12.06 16.76
CA PRO A 134 7.98 -13.46 16.56
C PRO A 134 6.77 -14.41 16.50
N HIS A 135 5.66 -14.04 17.16
CA HIS A 135 4.43 -14.84 17.17
C HIS A 135 3.49 -14.48 16.03
N LEU A 136 3.42 -13.19 15.68
CA LEU A 136 2.64 -12.70 14.56
C LEU A 136 3.19 -13.20 13.21
N GLN A 137 4.49 -13.48 13.10
CA GLN A 137 5.10 -14.06 11.90
C GLN A 137 4.50 -15.41 11.49
N ASN A 138 3.82 -16.12 12.40
CA ASN A 138 3.14 -17.37 12.08
C ASN A 138 1.77 -17.17 11.40
N VAL A 139 1.22 -15.96 11.45
CA VAL A 139 -0.14 -15.66 10.96
C VAL A 139 -0.16 -14.62 9.83
N VAL A 140 1.00 -14.05 9.46
CA VAL A 140 1.09 -13.14 8.31
C VAL A 140 0.95 -13.89 6.99
N PRO A 141 0.44 -13.22 5.92
CA PRO A 141 0.50 -13.73 4.56
C PRO A 141 1.94 -13.99 4.11
N ASP A 142 2.12 -14.57 2.97
CA ASP A 142 3.44 -14.80 2.39
C ASP A 142 3.68 -14.01 1.09
N LEU A 143 4.83 -14.19 0.49
CA LEU A 143 5.21 -13.56 -0.77
C LEU A 143 4.24 -13.90 -1.91
N GLY A 144 3.63 -15.11 -1.89
CA GLY A 144 2.64 -15.52 -2.89
C GLY A 144 1.42 -14.62 -2.86
N ASP A 145 0.90 -14.33 -1.66
CA ASP A 145 -0.26 -13.45 -1.47
C ASP A 145 0.02 -12.03 -1.98
N VAL A 146 1.25 -11.53 -1.80
CA VAL A 146 1.67 -10.22 -2.36
C VAL A 146 1.67 -10.28 -3.90
N VAL A 147 2.16 -11.37 -4.48
CA VAL A 147 2.17 -11.56 -5.94
C VAL A 147 0.75 -11.64 -6.48
N ASP A 148 -0.19 -12.26 -5.77
CA ASP A 148 -1.60 -12.34 -6.19
C ASP A 148 -2.23 -10.96 -6.35
N HIS A 149 -1.91 -9.99 -5.47
CA HIS A 149 -2.33 -8.59 -5.64
C HIS A 149 -1.71 -7.94 -6.89
N ILE A 150 -0.44 -8.21 -7.16
CA ILE A 150 0.25 -7.71 -8.37
C ILE A 150 -0.42 -8.29 -9.61
N GLU A 151 -0.68 -9.59 -9.64
CA GLU A 151 -1.33 -10.29 -10.75
C GLU A 151 -2.74 -9.76 -11.00
N TYR A 152 -3.54 -9.56 -9.94
CA TYR A 152 -4.88 -8.98 -10.07
C TYR A 152 -4.85 -7.62 -10.78
N ILE A 153 -3.93 -6.74 -10.36
CA ILE A 153 -3.78 -5.42 -11.01
C ILE A 153 -3.38 -5.59 -12.46
N ILE A 154 -2.43 -6.49 -12.78
CA ILE A 154 -1.99 -6.75 -14.15
C ILE A 154 -3.15 -7.25 -15.02
N ASP A 155 -3.92 -8.19 -14.52
CA ASP A 155 -5.05 -8.78 -15.25
C ASP A 155 -6.13 -7.75 -15.54
N LEU A 156 -6.40 -6.85 -14.60
CA LEU A 156 -7.44 -5.83 -14.75
C LEU A 156 -7.01 -4.63 -15.59
N ILE A 157 -5.82 -4.09 -15.32
CA ILE A 157 -5.38 -2.80 -15.89
C ILE A 157 -4.06 -2.85 -16.67
N GLY A 158 -3.37 -3.98 -16.64
CA GLY A 158 -2.13 -4.19 -17.40
C GLY A 158 -0.85 -3.92 -16.61
N VAL A 159 0.23 -4.55 -17.06
CA VAL A 159 1.55 -4.53 -16.41
C VAL A 159 2.20 -3.14 -16.32
N ASP A 160 1.75 -2.19 -17.12
CA ASP A 160 2.28 -0.82 -17.15
C ASP A 160 1.80 0.04 -15.97
N HIS A 161 0.83 -0.47 -15.19
CA HIS A 161 0.14 0.28 -14.12
C HIS A 161 0.37 -0.29 -12.72
N VAL A 162 1.34 -1.18 -12.53
CA VAL A 162 1.65 -1.77 -11.23
C VAL A 162 3.11 -1.61 -10.83
N GLY A 163 3.38 -1.49 -9.53
CA GLY A 163 4.70 -1.38 -8.93
C GLY A 163 4.75 -1.92 -7.50
N ILE A 164 5.86 -1.66 -6.81
CA ILE A 164 6.14 -2.11 -5.44
C ILE A 164 6.19 -0.92 -4.50
N GLY A 165 5.29 -0.89 -3.53
CA GLY A 165 5.16 0.15 -2.51
C GLY A 165 5.15 -0.44 -1.10
N ALA A 166 6.25 -1.08 -0.71
CA ALA A 166 6.33 -1.97 0.45
C ALA A 166 6.01 -1.32 1.80
N ASP A 167 6.23 -0.01 1.94
CA ASP A 167 5.99 0.76 3.18
C ASP A 167 6.76 0.18 4.40
N TRP A 168 8.02 -0.23 4.18
CA TRP A 168 8.81 -0.92 5.21
C TRP A 168 8.99 -0.12 6.50
N ASP A 169 9.04 1.20 6.43
CA ASP A 169 9.20 2.08 7.60
C ASP A 169 7.86 2.37 8.31
N GLY A 170 6.74 2.16 7.61
CA GLY A 170 5.39 2.44 8.11
C GLY A 170 4.71 1.25 8.80
N VAL A 171 5.30 0.04 8.72
CA VAL A 171 4.68 -1.19 9.23
C VAL A 171 5.60 -1.99 10.15
N GLY A 172 5.04 -2.46 11.26
CA GLY A 172 5.81 -3.21 12.28
C GLY A 172 6.01 -4.69 11.96
N ILE A 173 5.29 -5.22 10.96
CA ILE A 173 5.37 -6.62 10.54
C ILE A 173 5.07 -6.74 9.05
N LEU A 174 5.71 -7.70 8.40
CA LEU A 174 5.70 -7.88 6.95
C LEU A 174 5.40 -9.32 6.56
N PRO A 175 4.95 -9.59 5.32
CA PRO A 175 4.70 -10.93 4.83
C PRO A 175 5.96 -11.79 4.84
N ARG A 176 5.78 -13.10 5.08
CA ARG A 176 6.87 -14.06 5.04
C ARG A 176 7.52 -14.10 3.65
N GLY A 177 8.83 -14.14 3.62
CA GLY A 177 9.61 -14.22 2.38
C GLY A 177 9.84 -12.87 1.70
N ILE A 178 9.25 -11.76 2.22
CA ILE A 178 9.49 -10.39 1.75
C ILE A 178 9.59 -9.39 2.92
N ASP A 179 10.07 -9.86 4.03
CA ASP A 179 10.17 -9.15 5.31
C ASP A 179 11.32 -8.11 5.38
N LYS A 180 12.12 -7.99 4.35
CA LYS A 180 13.24 -7.04 4.26
C LYS A 180 13.68 -6.79 2.81
N ILE A 181 14.31 -5.64 2.58
CA ILE A 181 14.74 -5.20 1.23
C ILE A 181 15.65 -6.23 0.52
N SER A 182 16.50 -6.95 1.27
CA SER A 182 17.35 -8.01 0.71
C SER A 182 16.57 -9.20 0.14
N LYS A 183 15.25 -9.25 0.34
CA LYS A 183 14.34 -10.27 -0.20
C LYS A 183 13.67 -9.85 -1.53
N LEU A 184 13.89 -8.64 -2.02
CA LEU A 184 13.40 -8.23 -3.34
C LEU A 184 13.80 -9.19 -4.49
N PRO A 185 14.99 -9.80 -4.51
CA PRO A 185 15.30 -10.84 -5.50
C PRO A 185 14.36 -12.05 -5.45
N ASP A 186 13.77 -12.36 -4.30
CA ASP A 186 12.82 -13.48 -4.20
C ASP A 186 11.46 -13.12 -4.83
N LEU A 187 11.01 -11.84 -4.73
CA LEU A 187 9.89 -11.32 -5.49
C LEU A 187 10.14 -11.40 -7.00
N THR A 188 11.34 -11.02 -7.47
CA THR A 188 11.74 -11.18 -8.87
C THR A 188 11.59 -12.61 -9.34
N LYS A 189 12.10 -13.57 -8.57
CA LYS A 189 11.98 -15.01 -8.88
C LYS A 189 10.52 -15.48 -8.88
N ALA A 190 9.71 -15.00 -7.94
CA ALA A 190 8.30 -15.35 -7.85
C ALA A 190 7.53 -14.89 -9.09
N LEU A 191 7.73 -13.66 -9.54
CA LEU A 191 7.12 -13.12 -10.77
C LEU A 191 7.55 -13.90 -12.02
N LEU A 192 8.85 -14.19 -12.18
CA LEU A 192 9.36 -15.01 -13.29
C LEU A 192 8.76 -16.42 -13.26
N LYS A 193 8.60 -17.03 -12.07
CA LYS A 193 7.98 -18.36 -11.91
C LYS A 193 6.50 -18.36 -12.28
N ARG A 194 5.79 -17.24 -12.11
CA ARG A 194 4.40 -17.04 -12.54
C ARG A 194 4.28 -16.81 -14.05
N GLY A 195 5.40 -16.72 -14.78
CA GLY A 195 5.43 -16.61 -16.24
C GLY A 195 5.59 -15.20 -16.80
N TYR A 196 5.80 -14.20 -15.96
CA TYR A 196 6.08 -12.83 -16.43
C TYR A 196 7.44 -12.76 -17.11
N SER A 197 7.53 -12.03 -18.21
CA SER A 197 8.79 -11.81 -18.90
C SER A 197 9.73 -10.92 -18.07
N GLU A 198 11.04 -11.02 -18.29
CA GLU A 198 12.01 -10.10 -17.68
C GLU A 198 11.68 -8.63 -17.97
N ARG A 199 11.08 -8.33 -19.13
CA ARG A 199 10.65 -6.99 -19.50
C ARG A 199 9.53 -6.52 -18.57
N ASP A 200 8.54 -7.37 -18.30
CA ASP A 200 7.42 -7.04 -17.43
C ASP A 200 7.88 -6.89 -15.97
N VAL A 201 8.75 -7.79 -15.52
CA VAL A 201 9.34 -7.68 -14.18
C VAL A 201 10.13 -6.38 -14.00
N LYS A 202 10.90 -5.95 -15.00
CA LYS A 202 11.60 -4.66 -14.97
C LYS A 202 10.64 -3.47 -14.89
N LYS A 203 9.47 -3.54 -15.52
CA LYS A 203 8.41 -2.52 -15.39
C LYS A 203 7.92 -2.44 -13.96
N ILE A 204 7.53 -3.59 -13.38
CA ILE A 204 7.01 -3.69 -12.01
C ILE A 204 8.03 -3.19 -10.97
N LEU A 205 9.30 -3.58 -11.10
CA LEU A 205 10.37 -3.23 -10.15
C LEU A 205 10.81 -1.76 -10.18
N GLY A 206 10.30 -0.95 -11.11
CA GLY A 206 10.60 0.49 -11.12
C GLY A 206 10.49 1.16 -12.49
N GLY A 207 10.33 0.40 -13.58
CA GLY A 207 10.16 0.96 -14.93
C GLY A 207 8.92 1.85 -15.00
N ASN A 208 7.80 1.41 -14.41
CA ASN A 208 6.55 2.15 -14.38
C ASN A 208 6.66 3.43 -13.54
N PHE A 209 7.34 3.39 -12.39
CA PHE A 209 7.64 4.60 -11.61
C PHE A 209 8.44 5.61 -12.43
N LYS A 210 9.52 5.15 -13.10
CA LYS A 210 10.35 6.03 -13.93
C LYS A 210 9.58 6.67 -15.08
N ARG A 211 8.62 5.94 -15.67
CA ARG A 211 7.74 6.48 -16.71
C ARG A 211 6.91 7.64 -16.16
N VAL A 212 6.15 7.40 -15.08
CA VAL A 212 5.32 8.44 -14.47
C VAL A 212 6.16 9.62 -13.99
N PHE A 213 7.27 9.35 -13.30
CA PHE A 213 8.17 10.41 -12.85
C PHE A 213 8.60 11.33 -14.00
N LYS A 214 9.07 10.74 -15.10
CA LYS A 214 9.50 11.50 -16.28
C LYS A 214 8.34 12.31 -16.89
N GLU A 215 7.16 11.73 -16.99
CA GLU A 215 5.98 12.35 -17.59
C GLU A 215 5.44 13.53 -16.75
N VAL A 216 5.54 13.43 -15.44
CA VAL A 216 5.10 14.48 -14.52
C VAL A 216 6.12 15.61 -14.44
N THR A 217 7.42 15.30 -14.42
CA THR A 217 8.50 16.29 -14.19
C THR A 217 9.07 16.93 -15.48
N SER A 218 8.56 16.54 -16.65
CA SER A 218 9.04 17.05 -17.95
C SER A 218 8.20 18.20 -18.51
#